data_892c99e59754154048626804658a8e72
#
_entry.id   892c99e59754154048626804658a8e72
#
_cell.length_a   1.000
_cell.length_b   1.000
_cell.length_c   1.000
_cell.angle_alpha   90.00
_cell.angle_beta   90.00
_cell.angle_gamma   90.00
#
_symmetry.space_group_name_H-M   'P 1'
#
loop_
_entity.id
_entity.type
_entity.pdbx_description
1 polymer ?
#
loop_
_entity_poly.entity_id
_entity_poly.type
_entity_poly.pdbx_seq_one_letter_code
_entity_poly.pdbx_strand_id
1 'polypeptide(L)'
;MNKARGLAVAYDIPHVYSSVDEAIIEAPENCVYDVALPASAHLEVIARLPKNAFVLMQKPMGDDLKQAEELLELCRRKSLTAAVNFQLRYAPFMLAAKDMIRKGWIGDLCDVEFNINVFTPWHLWEFLEKLPRIEIPYHSIHYLDFIRSILGNPRDILAKTTRHPSSPRLASVRSNIIMDYGDSIRAGIHTNHNHNYGPKHQNSFVKFEGTKGAIKIQLGLLMDYPKGLPDKFEYIIITAGAGSDWIEVPFSGSWFPHAFIGSMAQIMYYGEGSSQTLDNNVEDVIWTMRCVEQAYCDRGVGEFLQ
;
A
#
# COMPACT_ATOMS: atom_id res chain seq x y z
N MET A 1 -27.46 -0.50 -9.44
CA MET A 1 -28.53 -0.40 -8.43
C MET A 1 -28.68 -1.68 -7.58
N ASN A 2 -28.89 -2.89 -8.11
CA ASN A 2 -29.10 -4.09 -7.27
C ASN A 2 -27.91 -4.43 -6.35
N LYS A 3 -26.67 -4.34 -6.85
CA LYS A 3 -25.46 -4.59 -6.04
C LYS A 3 -25.31 -3.57 -4.90
N ALA A 4 -25.53 -2.27 -5.18
CA ALA A 4 -25.44 -1.22 -4.17
C ALA A 4 -26.49 -1.39 -3.06
N ARG A 5 -27.73 -1.73 -3.42
CA ARG A 5 -28.79 -2.02 -2.44
C ARG A 5 -28.46 -3.25 -1.59
N GLY A 6 -27.90 -4.31 -2.20
CA GLY A 6 -27.46 -5.49 -1.45
C GLY A 6 -26.38 -5.16 -0.42
N LEU A 7 -25.40 -4.33 -0.79
CA LEU A 7 -24.36 -3.86 0.15
C LEU A 7 -24.95 -2.96 1.25
N ALA A 8 -25.88 -2.06 0.88
CA ALA A 8 -26.54 -1.17 1.84
C ALA A 8 -27.26 -1.96 2.93
N VAL A 9 -27.99 -3.02 2.55
CA VAL A 9 -28.66 -3.92 3.50
C VAL A 9 -27.65 -4.69 4.35
N ALA A 10 -26.58 -5.21 3.73
CA ALA A 10 -25.59 -6.03 4.44
C ALA A 10 -24.77 -5.25 5.48
N TYR A 11 -24.57 -3.95 5.26
CA TYR A 11 -23.71 -3.09 6.09
C TYR A 11 -24.47 -1.92 6.75
N ASP A 12 -25.79 -1.96 6.76
CA ASP A 12 -26.64 -0.93 7.36
C ASP A 12 -26.36 0.49 6.84
N ILE A 13 -26.16 0.61 5.50
CA ILE A 13 -25.90 1.89 4.84
C ILE A 13 -27.26 2.57 4.58
N PRO A 14 -27.53 3.75 5.14
CA PRO A 14 -28.86 4.34 5.16
C PRO A 14 -29.36 4.81 3.78
N HIS A 15 -28.45 5.20 2.89
CA HIS A 15 -28.81 5.80 1.60
C HIS A 15 -28.11 5.12 0.43
N VAL A 16 -28.83 4.98 -0.69
CA VAL A 16 -28.30 4.48 -1.96
C VAL A 16 -28.77 5.41 -3.07
N TYR A 17 -27.82 6.04 -3.72
CA TYR A 17 -28.06 7.00 -4.79
C TYR A 17 -27.95 6.36 -6.18
N SER A 18 -28.61 6.93 -7.16
CA SER A 18 -28.59 6.46 -8.54
C SER A 18 -27.39 7.00 -9.34
N SER A 19 -26.81 8.09 -8.88
CA SER A 19 -25.67 8.75 -9.52
C SER A 19 -24.74 9.42 -8.49
N VAL A 20 -23.54 9.75 -8.95
CA VAL A 20 -22.57 10.51 -8.15
C VAL A 20 -23.08 11.93 -7.84
N ASP A 21 -23.76 12.57 -8.80
CA ASP A 21 -24.30 13.92 -8.60
C ASP A 21 -25.40 13.94 -7.55
N GLU A 22 -26.30 12.96 -7.55
CA GLU A 22 -27.32 12.81 -6.52
C GLU A 22 -26.68 12.63 -5.14
N ALA A 23 -25.66 11.76 -5.04
CA ALA A 23 -24.93 11.56 -3.79
C ALA A 23 -24.22 12.84 -3.31
N ILE A 24 -23.67 13.67 -4.21
CA ILE A 24 -23.03 14.93 -3.87
C ILE A 24 -24.06 15.96 -3.37
N ILE A 25 -25.24 16.04 -4.00
CA ILE A 25 -26.29 16.99 -3.63
C ILE A 25 -26.84 16.69 -2.22
N GLU A 26 -27.01 15.40 -1.91
CA GLU A 26 -27.56 14.93 -0.63
C GLU A 26 -26.48 14.73 0.47
N ALA A 27 -25.20 14.93 0.14
CA ALA A 27 -24.11 14.73 1.08
C ALA A 27 -24.15 15.74 2.23
N PRO A 28 -23.94 15.30 3.49
CA PRO A 28 -23.79 16.22 4.60
C PRO A 28 -22.62 17.18 4.42
N GLU A 29 -22.72 18.37 5.03
CA GLU A 29 -21.56 19.25 5.15
C GLU A 29 -20.42 18.56 5.90
N ASN A 30 -19.17 18.80 5.48
CA ASN A 30 -17.96 18.23 6.08
C ASN A 30 -17.86 16.69 6.03
N CYS A 31 -18.54 16.03 5.10
CA CYS A 31 -18.36 14.60 4.88
C CYS A 31 -17.02 14.29 4.19
N VAL A 32 -16.54 13.05 4.33
CA VAL A 32 -15.43 12.50 3.56
C VAL A 32 -16.00 11.70 2.39
N TYR A 33 -15.59 12.03 1.17
CA TYR A 33 -15.91 11.24 -0.02
C TYR A 33 -14.91 10.09 -0.16
N ASP A 34 -15.35 8.86 0.12
CA ASP A 34 -14.55 7.65 -0.12
C ASP A 34 -14.73 7.18 -1.56
N VAL A 35 -13.73 7.42 -2.40
CA VAL A 35 -13.74 7.08 -3.83
C VAL A 35 -13.17 5.67 -4.01
N ALA A 36 -13.97 4.66 -3.66
CA ALA A 36 -13.63 3.23 -3.74
C ALA A 36 -13.85 2.69 -5.18
N LEU A 37 -13.17 3.28 -6.15
CA LEU A 37 -13.28 2.99 -7.58
C LEU A 37 -11.93 2.56 -8.17
N PRO A 38 -11.92 1.91 -9.36
CA PRO A 38 -10.69 1.71 -10.12
C PRO A 38 -10.00 3.04 -10.45
N ALA A 39 -8.67 3.03 -10.54
CA ALA A 39 -7.84 4.21 -10.79
C ALA A 39 -8.28 5.03 -12.02
N SER A 40 -8.68 4.34 -13.10
CA SER A 40 -9.17 4.95 -14.34
C SER A 40 -10.41 5.86 -14.18
N ALA A 41 -11.19 5.66 -13.11
CA ALA A 41 -12.40 6.46 -12.83
C ALA A 41 -12.14 7.65 -11.91
N HIS A 42 -10.96 7.77 -11.31
CA HIS A 42 -10.68 8.79 -10.28
C HIS A 42 -10.82 10.21 -10.83
N LEU A 43 -10.22 10.52 -11.99
CA LEU A 43 -10.27 11.88 -12.56
C LEU A 43 -11.71 12.35 -12.80
N GLU A 44 -12.55 11.50 -13.40
CA GLU A 44 -13.93 11.83 -13.69
C GLU A 44 -14.72 12.14 -12.43
N VAL A 45 -14.65 11.23 -11.43
CA VAL A 45 -15.44 11.36 -10.21
C VAL A 45 -14.95 12.51 -9.35
N ILE A 46 -13.63 12.66 -9.17
CA ILE A 46 -13.05 13.72 -8.34
C ILE A 46 -13.30 15.11 -8.97
N ALA A 47 -13.34 15.21 -10.30
CA ALA A 47 -13.70 16.46 -10.98
C ALA A 47 -15.12 16.95 -10.64
N ARG A 48 -16.04 16.06 -10.29
CA ARG A 48 -17.43 16.38 -9.93
C ARG A 48 -17.60 16.82 -8.47
N LEU A 49 -16.68 16.41 -7.55
CA LEU A 49 -16.78 16.75 -6.13
C LEU A 49 -16.76 18.27 -5.91
N PRO A 50 -17.37 18.78 -4.83
CA PRO A 50 -17.35 20.22 -4.52
C PRO A 50 -15.93 20.71 -4.19
N LYS A 51 -15.71 22.03 -4.30
CA LYS A 51 -14.46 22.64 -3.82
C LYS A 51 -14.32 22.43 -2.31
N ASN A 52 -13.08 22.36 -1.86
CA ASN A 52 -12.70 22.17 -0.45
C ASN A 52 -13.18 20.84 0.16
N ALA A 53 -13.63 19.87 -0.64
CA ALA A 53 -14.07 18.56 -0.14
C ALA A 53 -12.92 17.76 0.46
N PHE A 54 -13.25 16.90 1.44
CA PHE A 54 -12.38 15.86 1.96
C PHE A 54 -12.55 14.59 1.12
N VAL A 55 -11.44 14.03 0.65
CA VAL A 55 -11.47 12.89 -0.29
C VAL A 55 -10.48 11.82 0.14
N LEU A 56 -10.95 10.59 0.29
CA LEU A 56 -10.11 9.40 0.39
C LEU A 56 -10.28 8.59 -0.91
N MET A 57 -9.25 8.51 -1.74
CA MET A 57 -9.30 7.71 -2.97
C MET A 57 -8.54 6.39 -2.83
N GLN A 58 -8.95 5.37 -3.57
CA GLN A 58 -8.23 4.10 -3.61
C GLN A 58 -6.87 4.22 -4.32
N LYS A 59 -5.96 3.32 -3.97
CA LYS A 59 -4.69 3.14 -4.67
C LYS A 59 -4.89 2.27 -5.94
N PRO A 60 -4.06 2.45 -6.98
CA PRO A 60 -3.07 3.51 -7.14
C PRO A 60 -3.73 4.88 -7.40
N MET A 61 -2.98 5.95 -7.16
CA MET A 61 -3.39 7.31 -7.51
C MET A 61 -3.31 7.50 -9.04
N GLY A 62 -4.35 7.06 -9.78
CA GLY A 62 -4.33 6.99 -11.24
C GLY A 62 -3.67 5.72 -11.78
N ASP A 63 -3.86 5.45 -13.07
CA ASP A 63 -3.35 4.27 -13.76
C ASP A 63 -1.83 4.36 -14.04
N ASP A 64 -1.31 5.58 -14.16
CA ASP A 64 0.09 5.89 -14.40
C ASP A 64 0.49 7.23 -13.76
N LEU A 65 1.77 7.60 -13.89
CA LEU A 65 2.29 8.85 -13.32
C LEU A 65 1.61 10.09 -13.93
N LYS A 66 1.33 10.10 -15.24
CA LYS A 66 0.68 11.23 -15.90
C LYS A 66 -0.69 11.49 -15.31
N GLN A 67 -1.51 10.45 -15.16
CA GLN A 67 -2.83 10.58 -14.56
C GLN A 67 -2.74 10.95 -13.07
N ALA A 68 -1.74 10.46 -12.35
CA ALA A 68 -1.49 10.87 -10.97
C ALA A 68 -1.16 12.37 -10.85
N GLU A 69 -0.35 12.92 -11.77
CA GLU A 69 -0.05 14.34 -11.83
C GLU A 69 -1.29 15.18 -12.20
N GLU A 70 -2.12 14.71 -13.13
CA GLU A 70 -3.40 15.34 -13.45
C GLU A 70 -4.36 15.37 -12.25
N LEU A 71 -4.42 14.27 -11.47
CA LEU A 71 -5.19 14.21 -10.23
C LEU A 71 -4.67 15.17 -9.17
N LEU A 72 -3.35 15.24 -8.99
CA LEU A 72 -2.72 16.18 -8.07
C LEU A 72 -3.11 17.62 -8.40
N GLU A 73 -2.96 18.03 -9.67
CA GLU A 73 -3.33 19.37 -10.12
C GLU A 73 -4.84 19.63 -9.99
N LEU A 74 -5.69 18.64 -10.22
CA LEU A 74 -7.13 18.75 -10.00
C LEU A 74 -7.44 19.00 -8.53
N CYS A 75 -6.82 18.24 -7.61
CA CYS A 75 -6.98 18.43 -6.18
C CYS A 75 -6.55 19.84 -5.73
N ARG A 76 -5.42 20.34 -6.24
CA ARG A 76 -4.93 21.69 -5.97
C ARG A 76 -5.90 22.77 -6.47
N ARG A 77 -6.34 22.69 -7.73
CA ARG A 77 -7.28 23.66 -8.32
C ARG A 77 -8.62 23.74 -7.59
N LYS A 78 -9.06 22.62 -7.02
CA LYS A 78 -10.32 22.54 -6.26
C LYS A 78 -10.12 22.74 -4.77
N SER A 79 -8.88 22.93 -4.31
CA SER A 79 -8.51 23.00 -2.89
C SER A 79 -9.01 21.80 -2.09
N LEU A 80 -8.94 20.58 -2.67
CA LEU A 80 -9.39 19.38 -1.99
C LEU A 80 -8.38 18.97 -0.92
N THR A 81 -8.88 18.56 0.24
CA THR A 81 -8.09 17.80 1.21
C THR A 81 -8.16 16.33 0.81
N ALA A 82 -7.19 15.88 0.03
CA ALA A 82 -7.23 14.57 -0.61
C ALA A 82 -6.12 13.65 -0.09
N ALA A 83 -6.50 12.41 0.24
CA ALA A 83 -5.63 11.33 0.67
C ALA A 83 -5.82 10.09 -0.21
N VAL A 84 -4.81 9.23 -0.25
CA VAL A 84 -4.87 7.95 -0.96
C VAL A 84 -4.84 6.80 0.05
N ASN A 85 -5.68 5.81 -0.16
CA ASN A 85 -5.87 4.69 0.76
C ASN A 85 -4.70 3.69 0.72
N PHE A 86 -3.54 4.11 1.22
CA PHE A 86 -2.40 3.24 1.52
C PHE A 86 -2.54 2.65 2.92
N GLN A 87 -3.58 1.86 3.10
CA GLN A 87 -3.98 1.34 4.39
C GLN A 87 -2.90 0.51 5.11
N LEU A 88 -1.92 -0.07 4.39
CA LEU A 88 -0.83 -0.80 5.04
C LEU A 88 -0.07 0.06 6.07
N ARG A 89 0.04 1.38 5.84
CA ARG A 89 0.64 2.33 6.79
C ARG A 89 -0.03 2.29 8.18
N TYR A 90 -1.30 1.87 8.23
CA TYR A 90 -2.16 1.91 9.41
C TYR A 90 -2.51 0.52 9.97
N ALA A 91 -1.93 -0.54 9.41
CA ALA A 91 -2.07 -1.87 10.01
C ALA A 91 -1.47 -1.86 11.43
N PRO A 92 -2.13 -2.44 12.44
CA PRO A 92 -1.71 -2.33 13.83
C PRO A 92 -0.24 -2.70 14.06
N PHE A 93 0.21 -3.78 13.46
CA PHE A 93 1.59 -4.23 13.54
C PHE A 93 2.58 -3.28 12.82
N MET A 94 2.15 -2.61 11.75
CA MET A 94 2.99 -1.61 11.06
C MET A 94 3.11 -0.32 11.87
N LEU A 95 2.04 0.10 12.53
CA LEU A 95 2.07 1.24 13.46
C LEU A 95 3.01 0.96 14.63
N ALA A 96 2.95 -0.26 15.21
CA ALA A 96 3.85 -0.68 16.27
C ALA A 96 5.32 -0.67 15.80
N ALA A 97 5.63 -1.21 14.62
CA ALA A 97 6.97 -1.20 14.06
C ALA A 97 7.49 0.23 13.83
N LYS A 98 6.69 1.10 13.23
CA LYS A 98 7.04 2.52 13.03
C LYS A 98 7.34 3.22 14.36
N ASP A 99 6.56 2.96 15.39
CA ASP A 99 6.77 3.55 16.72
C ASP A 99 8.06 3.06 17.37
N MET A 100 8.34 1.75 17.30
CA MET A 100 9.59 1.17 17.81
C MET A 100 10.82 1.71 17.07
N ILE A 101 10.77 1.81 15.73
CA ILE A 101 11.83 2.38 14.92
C ILE A 101 12.06 3.85 15.31
N ARG A 102 10.99 4.65 15.36
CA ARG A 102 11.06 6.07 15.73
C ARG A 102 11.62 6.30 17.13
N LYS A 103 11.31 5.43 18.07
CA LYS A 103 11.83 5.46 19.45
C LYS A 103 13.27 4.93 19.57
N GLY A 104 13.87 4.45 18.48
CA GLY A 104 15.24 3.94 18.46
C GLY A 104 15.44 2.59 19.15
N TRP A 105 14.39 1.78 19.32
CA TRP A 105 14.48 0.48 19.98
C TRP A 105 15.45 -0.46 19.28
N ILE A 106 15.47 -0.45 17.94
CA ILE A 106 16.39 -1.27 17.14
C ILE A 106 17.67 -0.51 16.72
N GLY A 107 17.86 0.72 17.22
CA GLY A 107 18.98 1.58 16.81
C GLY A 107 18.77 2.20 15.43
N ASP A 108 19.87 2.48 14.72
CA ASP A 108 19.82 3.03 13.37
C ASP A 108 19.40 1.94 12.38
N LEU A 109 18.36 2.22 11.59
CA LEU A 109 17.83 1.28 10.60
C LEU A 109 18.83 1.08 9.46
N CYS A 110 19.16 -0.16 9.15
CA CYS A 110 20.11 -0.52 8.10
C CYS A 110 19.57 -1.52 7.07
N ASP A 111 18.45 -2.18 7.34
CA ASP A 111 17.84 -3.14 6.41
C ASP A 111 16.31 -3.09 6.48
N VAL A 112 15.67 -3.06 5.32
CA VAL A 112 14.22 -3.23 5.17
C VAL A 112 13.96 -4.20 4.04
N GLU A 113 13.33 -5.33 4.33
CA GLU A 113 13.01 -6.37 3.37
C GLU A 113 11.52 -6.72 3.39
N PHE A 114 10.82 -6.56 2.27
CA PHE A 114 9.55 -7.23 2.01
C PHE A 114 9.78 -8.48 1.18
N ASN A 115 9.32 -9.64 1.66
CA ASN A 115 9.43 -10.89 0.95
C ASN A 115 8.06 -11.58 0.92
N ILE A 116 7.50 -11.66 -0.28
CA ILE A 116 6.13 -12.14 -0.54
C ILE A 116 6.21 -13.27 -1.56
N ASN A 117 6.02 -14.50 -1.10
CA ASN A 117 5.98 -15.70 -1.92
C ASN A 117 4.69 -16.45 -1.65
N VAL A 118 3.63 -16.14 -2.40
CA VAL A 118 2.26 -16.56 -2.13
C VAL A 118 1.54 -16.97 -3.40
N PHE A 119 0.38 -17.59 -3.26
CA PHE A 119 -0.55 -17.82 -4.36
C PHE A 119 -1.65 -16.75 -4.34
N THR A 120 -1.75 -15.98 -5.42
CA THR A 120 -2.81 -15.00 -5.60
C THR A 120 -3.81 -15.51 -6.64
N PRO A 121 -5.10 -15.61 -6.32
CA PRO A 121 -6.12 -16.11 -7.24
C PRO A 121 -6.53 -15.04 -8.26
N TRP A 122 -5.66 -14.77 -9.23
CA TRP A 122 -5.80 -13.70 -10.22
C TRP A 122 -7.12 -13.70 -10.98
N HIS A 123 -7.75 -14.87 -11.14
CA HIS A 123 -9.05 -15.00 -11.81
C HIS A 123 -10.19 -14.23 -11.13
N LEU A 124 -10.02 -13.80 -9.89
CA LEU A 124 -10.99 -12.93 -9.20
C LEU A 124 -10.98 -11.48 -9.74
N TRP A 125 -9.95 -11.11 -10.51
CA TRP A 125 -9.75 -9.76 -11.04
C TRP A 125 -9.44 -9.81 -12.55
N GLU A 126 -10.38 -10.26 -13.36
CA GLU A 126 -10.22 -10.44 -14.80
C GLU A 126 -9.77 -9.16 -15.54
N PHE A 127 -10.11 -7.98 -15.02
CA PHE A 127 -9.69 -6.71 -15.62
C PHE A 127 -8.16 -6.55 -15.67
N LEU A 128 -7.42 -7.19 -14.77
CA LEU A 128 -5.96 -7.14 -14.73
C LEU A 128 -5.31 -7.74 -16.00
N GLU A 129 -5.98 -8.68 -16.66
CA GLU A 129 -5.45 -9.29 -17.90
C GLU A 129 -5.30 -8.29 -19.05
N LYS A 130 -5.99 -7.15 -18.97
CA LYS A 130 -5.96 -6.08 -19.97
C LYS A 130 -4.90 -5.01 -19.67
N LEU A 131 -4.29 -5.06 -18.49
CA LEU A 131 -3.34 -4.05 -18.06
C LEU A 131 -1.90 -4.40 -18.48
N PRO A 132 -1.13 -3.42 -18.96
CA PRO A 132 0.27 -3.63 -19.34
C PRO A 132 1.21 -3.76 -18.15
N ARG A 133 0.80 -3.29 -16.97
CA ARG A 133 1.56 -3.26 -15.71
C ARG A 133 0.66 -3.73 -14.58
N ILE A 134 1.06 -4.75 -13.81
CA ILE A 134 0.19 -5.37 -12.81
C ILE A 134 0.84 -5.41 -11.44
N GLU A 135 1.93 -6.17 -11.28
CA GLU A 135 2.43 -6.53 -9.97
C GLU A 135 2.80 -5.30 -9.15
N ILE A 136 3.62 -4.38 -9.68
CA ILE A 136 4.06 -3.20 -8.93
C ILE A 136 2.89 -2.24 -8.64
N PRO A 137 2.06 -1.79 -9.61
CA PRO A 137 0.98 -0.85 -9.34
C PRO A 137 -0.14 -1.38 -8.44
N TYR A 138 -0.35 -2.71 -8.41
CA TYR A 138 -1.48 -3.28 -7.68
C TYR A 138 -1.08 -3.98 -6.38
N HIS A 139 0.18 -4.43 -6.23
CA HIS A 139 0.67 -5.14 -5.04
C HIS A 139 1.88 -4.44 -4.42
N SER A 140 3.03 -4.43 -5.07
CA SER A 140 4.27 -3.87 -4.51
C SER A 140 4.20 -2.38 -4.19
N ILE A 141 3.26 -1.64 -4.78
CA ILE A 141 3.02 -0.23 -4.47
C ILE A 141 2.76 0.02 -2.98
N HIS A 142 2.12 -0.92 -2.27
CA HIS A 142 1.92 -0.83 -0.83
C HIS A 142 3.25 -0.87 -0.05
N TYR A 143 4.18 -1.69 -0.51
CA TYR A 143 5.48 -1.87 0.13
C TYR A 143 6.41 -0.69 -0.18
N LEU A 144 6.41 -0.23 -1.45
CA LEU A 144 7.09 1.00 -1.86
C LEU A 144 6.65 2.20 -1.02
N ASP A 145 5.34 2.38 -0.92
CA ASP A 145 4.72 3.44 -0.15
C ASP A 145 5.06 3.35 1.35
N PHE A 146 5.01 2.14 1.90
CA PHE A 146 5.32 1.92 3.31
C PHE A 146 6.80 2.21 3.62
N ILE A 147 7.74 1.71 2.80
CA ILE A 147 9.17 2.00 2.95
C ILE A 147 9.43 3.50 2.88
N ARG A 148 8.80 4.20 1.90
CA ARG A 148 8.88 5.66 1.80
C ARG A 148 8.36 6.37 3.06
N SER A 149 7.30 5.84 3.66
CA SER A 149 6.73 6.45 4.89
C SER A 149 7.66 6.39 6.10
N ILE A 150 8.72 5.59 6.04
CA ILE A 150 9.75 5.48 7.10
C ILE A 150 11.04 6.17 6.69
N LEU A 151 11.52 5.93 5.46
CA LEU A 151 12.84 6.34 4.99
C LEU A 151 12.81 7.60 4.11
N GLY A 152 11.63 8.13 3.78
CA GLY A 152 11.48 9.20 2.79
C GLY A 152 11.65 8.70 1.36
N ASN A 153 11.93 9.61 0.43
CA ASN A 153 12.10 9.27 -0.97
C ASN A 153 13.45 8.62 -1.23
N PRO A 154 13.52 7.48 -1.96
CA PRO A 154 14.78 6.89 -2.36
C PRO A 154 15.50 7.79 -3.39
N ARG A 155 16.80 7.63 -3.52
CA ARG A 155 17.63 8.27 -4.55
C ARG A 155 17.32 7.69 -5.92
N ASP A 156 17.03 6.38 -5.95
CA ASP A 156 16.79 5.63 -7.17
C ASP A 156 15.97 4.37 -6.91
N ILE A 157 15.35 3.82 -7.98
CA ILE A 157 14.63 2.54 -7.99
C ILE A 157 15.16 1.68 -9.13
N LEU A 158 15.62 0.47 -8.79
CA LEU A 158 15.94 -0.57 -9.77
C LEU A 158 14.94 -1.71 -9.62
N ALA A 159 14.33 -2.12 -10.72
CA ALA A 159 13.36 -3.20 -10.65
C ALA A 159 13.37 -4.11 -11.87
N LYS A 160 12.98 -5.36 -11.65
CA LYS A 160 12.66 -6.32 -12.72
C LYS A 160 11.36 -7.01 -12.40
N THR A 161 10.38 -6.87 -13.30
CA THR A 161 9.15 -7.65 -13.26
C THR A 161 9.22 -8.82 -14.23
N THR A 162 8.54 -9.91 -13.91
CA THR A 162 8.48 -11.09 -14.80
C THR A 162 7.10 -11.70 -14.86
N ARG A 163 6.76 -12.27 -16.02
CA ARG A 163 5.59 -13.14 -16.21
C ARG A 163 5.84 -14.49 -15.55
N HIS A 164 4.79 -15.24 -15.32
CA HIS A 164 4.87 -16.64 -14.94
C HIS A 164 4.23 -17.52 -16.03
N PRO A 165 4.86 -18.65 -16.43
CA PRO A 165 4.31 -19.53 -17.46
C PRO A 165 2.89 -20.02 -17.17
N SER A 166 2.53 -20.23 -15.90
CA SER A 166 1.18 -20.63 -15.49
C SER A 166 0.14 -19.49 -15.53
N SER A 167 0.55 -18.25 -15.80
CA SER A 167 -0.32 -17.07 -15.90
C SER A 167 0.01 -16.26 -17.15
N PRO A 168 -0.11 -16.85 -18.36
CA PRO A 168 0.42 -16.26 -19.59
C PRO A 168 -0.32 -14.99 -20.03
N ARG A 169 -1.55 -14.79 -19.54
CA ARG A 169 -2.36 -13.60 -19.86
C ARG A 169 -2.02 -12.37 -19.02
N LEU A 170 -1.25 -12.54 -17.93
CA LEU A 170 -0.88 -11.45 -17.04
C LEU A 170 0.48 -10.86 -17.43
N ALA A 171 0.58 -9.55 -17.45
CA ALA A 171 1.81 -8.83 -17.85
C ALA A 171 2.98 -9.10 -16.89
N SER A 172 2.70 -9.16 -15.59
CA SER A 172 3.70 -9.50 -14.57
C SER A 172 3.02 -9.99 -13.29
N VAL A 173 3.64 -10.92 -12.59
CA VAL A 173 3.16 -11.49 -11.32
C VAL A 173 4.30 -11.69 -10.31
N ARG A 174 5.50 -11.26 -10.66
CA ARG A 174 6.71 -11.36 -9.83
C ARG A 174 7.57 -10.13 -10.03
N SER A 175 8.17 -9.63 -8.96
CA SER A 175 9.07 -8.48 -9.01
C SER A 175 10.21 -8.61 -8.04
N ASN A 176 11.35 -8.05 -8.42
CA ASN A 176 12.44 -7.70 -7.51
C ASN A 176 12.65 -6.20 -7.64
N ILE A 177 12.63 -5.50 -6.52
CA ILE A 177 12.78 -4.05 -6.47
C ILE A 177 13.85 -3.72 -5.44
N ILE A 178 14.80 -2.89 -5.82
CA ILE A 178 15.80 -2.29 -4.95
C ILE A 178 15.50 -0.80 -4.88
N MET A 179 15.36 -0.28 -3.66
CA MET A 179 15.20 1.14 -3.39
C MET A 179 16.53 1.68 -2.85
N ASP A 180 17.17 2.58 -3.58
CA ASP A 180 18.48 3.14 -3.19
C ASP A 180 18.31 4.25 -2.14
N TYR A 181 18.80 3.98 -0.94
CA TYR A 181 18.94 4.95 0.16
C TYR A 181 20.40 5.25 0.51
N GLY A 182 21.33 4.96 -0.40
CA GLY A 182 22.78 5.12 -0.20
C GLY A 182 23.43 3.88 0.42
N ASP A 183 24.63 4.08 0.96
CA ASP A 183 25.52 2.98 1.31
C ASP A 183 25.20 2.28 2.63
N SER A 184 24.35 2.88 3.46
CA SER A 184 24.08 2.42 4.84
C SER A 184 22.77 1.69 5.02
N ILE A 185 21.86 1.77 4.04
CA ILE A 185 20.53 1.16 4.13
C ILE A 185 20.27 0.30 2.90
N ARG A 186 20.02 -0.99 3.13
CA ARG A 186 19.49 -1.88 2.12
C ARG A 186 17.96 -1.88 2.22
N ALA A 187 17.26 -1.52 1.14
CA ALA A 187 15.82 -1.61 1.07
C ALA A 187 15.39 -2.38 -0.18
N GLY A 188 14.63 -3.47 0.01
CA GLY A 188 14.26 -4.35 -1.07
C GLY A 188 12.88 -4.96 -0.94
N ILE A 189 12.27 -5.22 -2.09
CA ILE A 189 10.97 -5.90 -2.21
C ILE A 189 11.13 -7.07 -3.16
N HIS A 190 10.80 -8.26 -2.70
CA HIS A 190 10.81 -9.49 -3.47
C HIS A 190 9.42 -10.10 -3.48
N THR A 191 8.81 -10.25 -4.66
CA THR A 191 7.45 -10.79 -4.79
C THR A 191 7.35 -11.92 -5.79
N ASN A 192 6.58 -12.94 -5.43
CA ASN A 192 6.11 -14.00 -6.29
C ASN A 192 4.67 -14.36 -5.92
N HIS A 193 3.73 -13.96 -6.76
CA HIS A 193 2.30 -14.20 -6.56
C HIS A 193 1.79 -15.50 -7.21
N ASN A 194 2.70 -16.33 -7.73
CA ASN A 194 2.36 -17.58 -8.43
C ASN A 194 2.92 -18.82 -7.74
N HIS A 195 3.14 -18.77 -6.43
CA HIS A 195 3.57 -19.95 -5.66
C HIS A 195 2.39 -20.92 -5.44
N ASN A 196 2.02 -21.65 -6.48
CA ASN A 196 0.89 -22.59 -6.46
C ASN A 196 1.35 -24.03 -6.15
N TYR A 197 2.01 -24.22 -4.98
CA TYR A 197 2.51 -25.51 -4.52
C TYR A 197 1.98 -25.86 -3.12
N GLY A 198 0.81 -25.28 -2.77
CA GLY A 198 0.25 -25.39 -1.43
C GLY A 198 0.87 -24.40 -0.44
N PRO A 199 0.34 -24.32 0.79
CA PRO A 199 0.73 -23.28 1.75
C PRO A 199 2.09 -23.54 2.42
N LYS A 200 2.64 -24.73 2.36
CA LYS A 200 3.81 -25.15 3.19
C LYS A 200 5.05 -24.28 3.02
N HIS A 201 5.30 -23.77 1.81
CA HIS A 201 6.47 -22.96 1.50
C HIS A 201 6.09 -21.53 1.06
N GLN A 202 4.85 -21.14 1.30
CA GLN A 202 4.47 -19.74 1.21
C GLN A 202 5.13 -18.97 2.36
N ASN A 203 5.54 -17.73 2.06
CA ASN A 203 5.93 -16.77 3.07
C ASN A 203 5.47 -15.37 2.66
N SER A 204 5.19 -14.55 3.63
CA SER A 204 4.83 -13.15 3.45
C SER A 204 5.23 -12.41 4.71
N PHE A 205 6.28 -11.62 4.62
CA PHE A 205 6.78 -10.87 5.76
C PHE A 205 7.43 -9.56 5.36
N VAL A 206 7.51 -8.65 6.34
CA VAL A 206 8.45 -7.54 6.34
C VAL A 206 9.42 -7.70 7.51
N LYS A 207 10.69 -7.37 7.27
CA LYS A 207 11.75 -7.37 8.27
C LYS A 207 12.44 -6.01 8.29
N PHE A 208 12.71 -5.51 9.49
CA PHE A 208 13.49 -4.32 9.75
C PHE A 208 14.68 -4.72 10.62
N GLU A 209 15.89 -4.44 10.18
CA GLU A 209 17.10 -4.63 10.99
C GLU A 209 17.77 -3.29 11.24
N GLY A 210 18.14 -3.08 12.48
CA GLY A 210 18.89 -1.92 12.92
C GLY A 210 20.13 -2.32 13.69
N THR A 211 20.93 -1.33 14.10
CA THR A 211 22.21 -1.54 14.78
C THR A 211 22.08 -2.14 16.18
N LYS A 212 20.88 -2.18 16.77
CA LYS A 212 20.63 -2.68 18.13
C LYS A 212 19.52 -3.75 18.22
N GLY A 213 18.93 -4.14 17.11
CA GLY A 213 17.85 -5.12 17.11
C GLY A 213 17.18 -5.27 15.76
N ALA A 214 16.13 -6.08 15.73
CA ALA A 214 15.36 -6.31 14.53
C ALA A 214 13.87 -6.51 14.86
N ILE A 215 13.02 -6.29 13.87
CA ILE A 215 11.59 -6.55 13.91
C ILE A 215 11.23 -7.41 12.69
N LYS A 216 10.43 -8.44 12.88
CA LYS A 216 9.87 -9.25 11.79
C LYS A 216 8.36 -9.36 11.94
N ILE A 217 7.65 -9.08 10.86
CA ILE A 217 6.19 -9.14 10.84
C ILE A 217 5.77 -10.11 9.74
N GLN A 218 5.05 -11.17 10.11
CA GLN A 218 4.36 -12.04 9.17
C GLN A 218 3.05 -11.39 8.74
N LEU A 219 2.83 -11.27 7.43
CA LEU A 219 1.60 -10.78 6.81
C LEU A 219 0.71 -11.98 6.44
N GLY A 220 0.04 -12.53 7.42
CA GLY A 220 -0.68 -13.81 7.30
C GLY A 220 -1.85 -13.77 6.31
N LEU A 221 -2.49 -12.62 6.14
CA LEU A 221 -3.59 -12.42 5.19
C LEU A 221 -3.27 -12.92 3.78
N LEU A 222 -2.04 -12.75 3.32
CA LEU A 222 -1.61 -13.09 1.96
C LEU A 222 -1.32 -14.60 1.79
N MET A 223 -1.18 -15.33 2.88
CA MET A 223 -0.82 -16.74 2.89
C MET A 223 -2.07 -17.62 2.97
N ASP A 224 -2.07 -18.76 2.28
CA ASP A 224 -3.22 -19.69 2.25
C ASP A 224 -4.56 -19.01 1.90
N TYR A 225 -4.50 -18.07 0.96
CA TYR A 225 -5.68 -17.28 0.55
C TYR A 225 -6.79 -18.19 -0.03
N PRO A 226 -8.09 -17.96 0.26
CA PRO A 226 -8.66 -16.80 0.98
C PRO A 226 -8.73 -16.95 2.51
N LYS A 227 -8.34 -18.10 3.07
CA LYS A 227 -8.45 -18.36 4.51
C LYS A 227 -7.54 -17.44 5.32
N GLY A 228 -6.33 -17.21 4.83
CA GLY A 228 -5.28 -16.51 5.56
C GLY A 228 -4.65 -17.34 6.67
N LEU A 229 -3.50 -16.93 7.14
CA LEU A 229 -2.85 -17.38 8.36
C LEU A 229 -2.84 -16.23 9.38
N PRO A 230 -2.58 -16.51 10.67
CA PRO A 230 -2.40 -15.44 11.65
C PRO A 230 -1.24 -14.52 11.28
N ASP A 231 -1.43 -13.22 11.46
CA ASP A 231 -0.33 -12.27 11.46
C ASP A 231 0.53 -12.51 12.70
N LYS A 232 1.85 -12.23 12.62
CA LYS A 232 2.76 -12.32 13.76
C LYS A 232 3.65 -11.10 13.81
N PHE A 233 3.94 -10.64 15.00
CA PHE A 233 4.87 -9.56 15.26
C PHE A 233 5.95 -10.06 16.23
N GLU A 234 7.18 -10.07 15.79
CA GLU A 234 8.33 -10.51 16.57
C GLU A 234 9.42 -9.42 16.55
N TYR A 235 10.10 -9.24 17.67
CA TYR A 235 11.26 -8.38 17.72
C TYR A 235 12.37 -8.95 18.58
N ILE A 236 13.58 -8.48 18.38
CA ILE A 236 14.74 -8.77 19.20
C ILE A 236 15.52 -7.48 19.46
N ILE A 237 15.97 -7.27 20.71
CA ILE A 237 16.89 -6.19 21.07
C ILE A 237 18.17 -6.84 21.58
N ILE A 238 19.30 -6.44 21.01
CA ILE A 238 20.61 -6.95 21.40
C ILE A 238 21.10 -6.15 22.60
N THR A 239 21.23 -6.81 23.74
CA THR A 239 21.77 -6.23 24.97
C THR A 239 23.16 -6.82 25.23
N ALA A 240 24.17 -5.97 25.39
CA ALA A 240 25.51 -6.41 25.64
C ALA A 240 25.62 -7.29 26.93
N GLY A 241 26.15 -8.50 26.78
CA GLY A 241 26.38 -9.43 27.90
C GLY A 241 25.16 -10.26 28.32
N ALA A 242 24.02 -10.12 27.71
CA ALA A 242 22.84 -10.96 27.93
C ALA A 242 22.50 -11.74 26.65
N GLY A 243 22.04 -12.98 26.80
CA GLY A 243 21.42 -13.71 25.69
C GLY A 243 20.17 -12.95 25.24
N SER A 244 19.99 -12.78 23.93
CA SER A 244 18.81 -12.12 23.36
C SER A 244 18.00 -13.14 22.57
N ASP A 245 16.73 -13.25 22.87
CA ASP A 245 15.77 -14.10 22.14
C ASP A 245 14.73 -13.24 21.45
N TRP A 246 14.14 -13.77 20.39
CA TRP A 246 13.00 -13.16 19.73
C TRP A 246 11.77 -13.18 20.64
N ILE A 247 11.11 -12.05 20.74
CA ILE A 247 9.90 -11.86 21.54
C ILE A 247 8.73 -11.72 20.59
N GLU A 248 7.77 -12.64 20.66
CA GLU A 248 6.48 -12.51 19.96
C GLU A 248 5.55 -11.59 20.77
N VAL A 249 5.00 -10.57 20.14
CA VAL A 249 4.08 -9.61 20.76
C VAL A 249 2.66 -9.94 20.33
N PRO A 250 1.75 -10.25 21.24
CA PRO A 250 0.35 -10.38 20.94
C PRO A 250 -0.23 -9.02 20.56
N PHE A 251 -1.02 -8.96 19.49
CA PHE A 251 -1.73 -7.77 19.07
C PHE A 251 -3.12 -8.15 18.57
N SER A 252 -4.01 -7.16 18.46
CA SER A 252 -5.33 -7.32 17.88
C SER A 252 -5.45 -6.50 16.61
N GLY A 253 -6.27 -6.98 15.67
CA GLY A 253 -6.45 -6.38 14.35
C GLY A 253 -5.53 -7.01 13.31
N SER A 254 -5.77 -6.66 12.06
CA SER A 254 -5.10 -7.22 10.89
C SER A 254 -4.94 -6.16 9.81
N TRP A 255 -4.27 -6.50 8.71
CA TRP A 255 -4.22 -5.62 7.54
C TRP A 255 -5.64 -5.35 7.00
N PHE A 256 -6.42 -6.41 6.76
CA PHE A 256 -7.83 -6.29 6.36
C PHE A 256 -8.73 -6.87 7.46
N PRO A 257 -9.77 -6.16 7.90
CA PRO A 257 -10.20 -4.82 7.46
C PRO A 257 -9.65 -3.67 8.33
N HIS A 258 -8.93 -3.94 9.43
CA HIS A 258 -8.65 -2.96 10.49
C HIS A 258 -7.81 -1.77 10.04
N ALA A 259 -6.88 -1.98 9.10
CA ALA A 259 -6.04 -0.89 8.59
C ALA A 259 -6.82 0.19 7.82
N PHE A 260 -8.00 -0.14 7.26
CA PHE A 260 -8.87 0.83 6.61
C PHE A 260 -9.43 1.86 7.59
N ILE A 261 -9.66 1.43 8.85
CA ILE A 261 -10.11 2.33 9.92
C ILE A 261 -9.09 3.46 10.11
N GLY A 262 -7.81 3.13 10.20
CA GLY A 262 -6.75 4.12 10.38
C GLY A 262 -6.60 5.08 9.20
N SER A 263 -6.73 4.57 7.97
CA SER A 263 -6.67 5.40 6.77
C SER A 263 -7.82 6.41 6.69
N MET A 264 -9.05 5.99 7.01
CA MET A 264 -10.21 6.88 7.08
C MET A 264 -10.10 7.83 8.27
N ALA A 265 -9.75 7.34 9.45
CA ALA A 265 -9.62 8.15 10.66
C ALA A 265 -8.59 9.28 10.49
N GLN A 266 -7.50 9.05 9.76
CA GLN A 266 -6.48 10.07 9.51
C GLN A 266 -7.05 11.31 8.81
N ILE A 267 -7.84 11.12 7.77
CA ILE A 267 -8.45 12.27 7.04
C ILE A 267 -9.57 12.92 7.86
N MET A 268 -10.33 12.16 8.63
CA MET A 268 -11.36 12.69 9.52
C MET A 268 -10.74 13.56 10.63
N TYR A 269 -9.73 13.07 11.33
CA TYR A 269 -9.02 13.82 12.38
C TYR A 269 -8.33 15.08 11.84
N TYR A 270 -7.79 15.01 10.61
CA TYR A 270 -7.25 16.19 9.96
C TYR A 270 -8.35 17.22 9.66
N GLY A 271 -9.50 16.77 9.15
CA GLY A 271 -10.65 17.64 8.86
C GLY A 271 -11.27 18.30 10.10
N GLU A 272 -11.26 17.59 11.24
CA GLU A 272 -11.73 18.09 12.52
C GLU A 272 -10.70 18.99 13.23
N GLY A 273 -9.49 19.12 12.70
CA GLY A 273 -8.39 19.86 13.33
C GLY A 273 -7.71 19.13 14.50
N SER A 274 -8.06 17.85 14.73
CA SER A 274 -7.46 17.01 15.77
C SER A 274 -6.09 16.45 15.38
N SER A 275 -5.73 16.47 14.08
CA SER A 275 -4.41 16.16 13.55
C SER A 275 -3.85 17.33 12.77
N GLN A 276 -2.54 17.59 12.90
CA GLN A 276 -1.84 18.61 12.11
C GLN A 276 -1.24 18.04 10.82
N THR A 277 -1.25 16.72 10.65
CA THR A 277 -0.67 16.04 9.49
C THR A 277 -1.68 15.11 8.83
N LEU A 278 -1.56 14.98 7.52
CA LEU A 278 -2.26 13.99 6.70
C LEU A 278 -1.20 13.22 5.92
N ASP A 279 -0.68 12.15 6.50
CA ASP A 279 0.54 11.49 6.05
C ASP A 279 0.44 10.82 4.66
N ASN A 280 -0.77 10.44 4.26
CA ASN A 280 -1.07 9.81 2.98
C ASN A 280 -1.74 10.78 1.97
N ASN A 281 -1.50 12.08 2.11
CA ASN A 281 -2.05 13.07 1.20
C ASN A 281 -1.48 12.94 -0.22
N VAL A 282 -2.17 13.52 -1.20
CA VAL A 282 -1.78 13.42 -2.62
C VAL A 282 -0.42 14.04 -2.93
N GLU A 283 0.04 15.03 -2.15
CA GLU A 283 1.36 15.66 -2.29
C GLU A 283 2.50 14.73 -1.86
N ASP A 284 2.26 13.84 -0.89
CA ASP A 284 3.19 12.78 -0.53
C ASP A 284 3.09 11.60 -1.50
N VAL A 285 1.88 11.17 -1.83
CA VAL A 285 1.66 9.96 -2.62
C VAL A 285 2.14 10.07 -4.07
N ILE A 286 2.20 11.28 -4.65
CA ILE A 286 2.77 11.46 -5.99
C ILE A 286 4.20 10.89 -6.08
N TRP A 287 4.96 10.91 -5.00
CA TRP A 287 6.30 10.32 -4.96
C TRP A 287 6.28 8.80 -4.98
N THR A 288 5.26 8.16 -4.41
CA THR A 288 5.04 6.71 -4.58
C THR A 288 4.76 6.39 -6.05
N MET A 289 3.95 7.18 -6.74
CA MET A 289 3.69 6.99 -8.18
C MET A 289 4.94 7.20 -9.03
N ARG A 290 5.80 8.16 -8.67
CA ARG A 290 7.12 8.34 -9.31
C ARG A 290 8.03 7.13 -9.11
N CYS A 291 8.05 6.54 -7.91
CA CYS A 291 8.77 5.29 -7.66
C CYS A 291 8.24 4.15 -8.51
N VAL A 292 6.92 4.02 -8.66
CA VAL A 292 6.30 3.02 -9.54
C VAL A 292 6.71 3.23 -11.00
N GLU A 293 6.68 4.46 -11.50
CA GLU A 293 7.08 4.75 -12.88
C GLU A 293 8.57 4.45 -13.10
N GLN A 294 9.43 4.86 -12.17
CA GLN A 294 10.87 4.62 -12.24
C GLN A 294 11.22 3.13 -12.24
N ALA A 295 10.44 2.29 -11.54
CA ALA A 295 10.59 0.84 -11.53
C ALA A 295 10.37 0.18 -12.92
N TYR A 296 9.75 0.89 -13.85
CA TYR A 296 9.55 0.43 -15.24
C TYR A 296 10.46 1.12 -16.25
N CYS A 297 11.33 2.02 -15.81
CA CYS A 297 12.31 2.63 -16.72
C CYS A 297 13.31 1.57 -17.20
N ASP A 298 13.43 1.43 -18.53
CA ASP A 298 14.45 0.55 -19.12
C ASP A 298 15.83 1.19 -18.98
N ARG A 299 16.72 0.55 -18.25
CA ARG A 299 18.08 1.06 -17.97
C ARG A 299 19.15 0.43 -18.85
N GLY A 300 18.76 -0.21 -19.96
CA GLY A 300 19.73 -0.67 -20.97
C GLY A 300 20.74 -1.69 -20.45
N VAL A 301 20.31 -2.70 -19.72
CA VAL A 301 21.19 -3.79 -19.18
C VAL A 301 21.78 -4.69 -20.30
N GLY A 302 21.66 -4.30 -21.56
CA GLY A 302 21.99 -5.15 -22.72
C GLY A 302 23.44 -5.22 -23.15
N GLU A 303 24.31 -4.27 -22.79
CA GLU A 303 25.64 -4.19 -23.39
C GLU A 303 26.75 -4.97 -22.68
N PHE A 304 26.54 -5.43 -21.47
CA PHE A 304 27.59 -6.13 -20.68
C PHE A 304 27.55 -7.67 -20.75
N LEU A 305 26.57 -8.27 -21.41
CA LEU A 305 26.36 -9.73 -21.45
C LEU A 305 26.30 -10.30 -22.88
N GLN A 306 26.82 -9.58 -23.89
CA GLN A 306 27.01 -10.10 -25.26
C GLN A 306 28.43 -10.60 -25.45
#